data_bcff743ed429e670b9dcb49167329196
#
_entry.id   bcff743ed429e670b9dcb49167329196
#
_cell.length_a   1.000
_cell.length_b   1.000
_cell.length_c   1.000
_cell.angle_alpha   90.00
_cell.angle_beta   90.00
_cell.angle_gamma   90.00
#
_symmetry.space_group_name_H-M   'P 1'
#
loop_
_entity.id
_entity.type
_entity.pdbx_description
1 polymer ?
#
loop_
_entity_poly.entity_id
_entity_poly.type
_entity_poly.pdbx_seq_one_letter_code
_entity_poly.pdbx_strand_id
1 'polypeptide(L)'
;MTATYTFDVFSSLDSFGAAGGNWTGYWGKQGPELLAHRLALYSEAQRMVFGANTYRLFAQMLASSTEESEVRDPWVTRMRSLPATVVSTTLEGPLNWPNATLVSGDAVDVVARLKEESEVPLRSHGSLSMNRALMAAGLVDRVQVTLFPVITGQTGLDPIFQGAADFDLELVENRTLDSHIQELTYRPTLH
;
A
#
# COMPACT_ATOMS: atom_id res chain seq x y z
N MET A 1 -16.50 -2.73 -17.76
CA MET A 1 -16.38 -2.24 -16.34
C MET A 1 -14.90 -2.04 -16.07
N THR A 2 -14.52 -0.96 -15.41
CA THR A 2 -13.13 -0.71 -15.00
C THR A 2 -12.78 -1.51 -13.76
N ALA A 3 -11.54 -1.94 -13.63
CA ALA A 3 -11.06 -2.62 -12.43
C ALA A 3 -11.11 -1.70 -11.20
N THR A 4 -11.47 -2.27 -10.04
CA THR A 4 -11.43 -1.54 -8.76
C THR A 4 -9.98 -1.31 -8.35
N TYR A 5 -9.65 -0.09 -7.92
CA TYR A 5 -8.34 0.26 -7.37
C TYR A 5 -8.44 0.52 -5.87
N THR A 6 -7.63 -0.19 -5.09
CA THR A 6 -7.52 -0.02 -3.64
C THR A 6 -6.16 0.56 -3.27
N PHE A 7 -6.15 1.69 -2.58
CA PHE A 7 -5.00 2.22 -1.87
C PHE A 7 -4.98 1.63 -0.45
N ASP A 8 -4.01 0.79 -0.17
CA ASP A 8 -3.82 0.09 1.09
C ASP A 8 -2.59 0.66 1.82
N VAL A 9 -2.74 1.00 3.09
CA VAL A 9 -1.67 1.62 3.88
C VAL A 9 -1.75 1.24 5.35
N PHE A 10 -0.58 1.03 5.96
CA PHE A 10 -0.41 0.95 7.40
C PHE A 10 -0.21 2.34 7.98
N SER A 11 -0.84 2.62 9.10
CA SER A 11 -0.83 3.95 9.71
C SER A 11 -0.72 3.90 11.23
N SER A 12 0.03 4.83 11.80
CA SER A 12 -0.16 5.24 13.18
C SER A 12 -1.49 5.96 13.35
N LEU A 13 -1.93 6.17 14.60
CA LEU A 13 -3.16 6.91 14.88
C LEU A 13 -3.09 8.36 14.35
N ASP A 14 -1.91 8.96 14.39
CA ASP A 14 -1.63 10.32 13.91
C ASP A 14 -1.23 10.38 12.41
N SER A 15 -1.55 9.33 11.65
CA SER A 15 -1.46 9.27 10.18
C SER A 15 -0.05 9.30 9.59
N PHE A 16 0.89 8.65 10.24
CA PHE A 16 2.22 8.39 9.67
C PHE A 16 2.34 6.96 9.14
N GLY A 17 2.96 6.79 7.99
CA GLY A 17 3.20 5.48 7.37
C GLY A 17 4.46 4.80 7.86
N ALA A 18 5.36 5.51 8.53
CA ALA A 18 6.59 5.01 9.10
C ALA A 18 7.02 5.84 10.31
N ALA A 19 8.03 5.38 11.02
CA ALA A 19 8.66 6.12 12.09
C ALA A 19 10.16 5.79 12.19
N GLY A 20 10.95 6.72 12.72
CA GLY A 20 12.36 6.53 13.02
C GLY A 20 12.59 5.80 14.34
N GLY A 21 13.84 5.48 14.63
CA GLY A 21 14.23 4.80 15.88
C GLY A 21 14.06 3.28 15.79
N ASN A 22 13.50 2.68 16.83
CA ASN A 22 13.33 1.23 16.98
C ASN A 22 11.96 0.71 16.48
N TRP A 23 11.22 1.53 15.76
CA TRP A 23 9.94 1.13 15.21
C TRP A 23 10.12 0.24 13.96
N THR A 24 9.30 -0.80 13.86
CA THR A 24 9.20 -1.68 12.70
C THR A 24 7.94 -1.35 11.89
N GLY A 25 7.75 -2.01 10.75
CA GLY A 25 6.60 -1.78 9.87
C GLY A 25 5.23 -1.98 10.51
N TYR A 26 5.15 -2.78 11.58
CA TYR A 26 3.92 -2.98 12.37
C TYR A 26 3.94 -2.25 13.71
N TRP A 27 4.94 -1.41 13.96
CA TRP A 27 5.17 -0.79 15.29
C TRP A 27 5.19 -1.78 16.46
N GLY A 28 5.64 -3.04 16.20
CA GLY A 28 5.66 -4.09 17.20
C GLY A 28 4.27 -4.55 17.69
N LYS A 29 3.22 -4.29 16.93
CA LYS A 29 1.81 -4.55 17.31
C LYS A 29 1.16 -5.70 16.52
N GLN A 30 1.88 -6.31 15.58
CA GLN A 30 1.35 -7.41 14.81
C GLN A 30 0.95 -8.60 15.67
N GLY A 31 -0.11 -9.28 15.28
CA GLY A 31 -0.56 -10.51 15.87
C GLY A 31 -1.02 -11.51 14.80
N PRO A 32 -1.42 -12.72 15.21
CA PRO A 32 -1.76 -13.79 14.29
C PRO A 32 -2.98 -13.50 13.41
N GLU A 33 -3.96 -12.73 13.92
CA GLU A 33 -5.14 -12.38 13.13
C GLU A 33 -4.80 -11.43 12.00
N LEU A 34 -3.98 -10.41 12.29
CA LEU A 34 -3.49 -9.50 11.24
C LEU A 34 -2.74 -10.26 10.16
N LEU A 35 -1.77 -11.09 10.54
CA LEU A 35 -0.93 -11.81 9.60
C LEU A 35 -1.74 -12.79 8.75
N ALA A 36 -2.68 -13.52 9.33
CA ALA A 36 -3.57 -14.43 8.61
C ALA A 36 -4.51 -13.67 7.67
N HIS A 37 -5.08 -12.56 8.11
CA HIS A 37 -5.94 -11.71 7.30
C HIS A 37 -5.18 -11.12 6.09
N ARG A 38 -3.97 -10.62 6.30
CA ARG A 38 -3.12 -10.11 5.21
C ARG A 38 -2.79 -11.21 4.20
N LEU A 39 -2.45 -12.41 4.66
CA LEU A 39 -2.17 -13.53 3.78
C LEU A 39 -3.39 -13.91 2.93
N ALA A 40 -4.57 -13.98 3.53
CA ALA A 40 -5.82 -14.23 2.82
C ALA A 40 -6.09 -13.16 1.76
N LEU A 41 -5.96 -11.88 2.12
CA LEU A 41 -6.16 -10.74 1.24
C LEU A 41 -5.26 -10.78 -0.01
N TYR A 42 -3.97 -11.09 0.17
CA TYR A 42 -3.01 -11.18 -0.94
C TYR A 42 -3.01 -12.54 -1.66
N SER A 43 -3.81 -13.49 -1.20
CA SER A 43 -4.06 -14.75 -1.91
C SER A 43 -5.14 -14.63 -2.99
N GLU A 44 -5.94 -13.57 -2.96
CA GLU A 44 -6.92 -13.26 -3.99
C GLU A 44 -6.23 -12.80 -5.29
N ALA A 45 -6.88 -13.10 -6.43
CA ALA A 45 -6.39 -12.66 -7.74
C ALA A 45 -6.44 -11.12 -7.83
N GLN A 46 -5.28 -10.50 -8.01
CA GLN A 46 -5.14 -9.05 -8.11
C GLN A 46 -3.81 -8.69 -8.75
N ARG A 47 -3.65 -7.43 -9.15
CA ARG A 47 -2.41 -6.86 -9.64
C ARG A 47 -1.94 -5.75 -8.70
N MET A 48 -0.66 -5.77 -8.35
CA MET A 48 -0.05 -4.71 -7.56
C MET A 48 0.37 -3.53 -8.44
N VAL A 49 0.29 -2.33 -7.88
CA VAL A 49 0.77 -1.09 -8.50
C VAL A 49 1.65 -0.36 -7.50
N PHE A 50 2.88 -0.07 -7.88
CA PHE A 50 3.85 0.61 -7.02
C PHE A 50 4.48 1.81 -7.71
N GLY A 51 4.77 2.85 -6.93
CA GLY A 51 5.71 3.89 -7.31
C GLY A 51 7.16 3.46 -7.11
N ALA A 52 8.10 4.22 -7.66
CA ALA A 52 9.53 3.90 -7.58
C ALA A 52 10.07 3.84 -6.16
N ASN A 53 9.65 4.74 -5.28
CA ASN A 53 10.17 4.79 -3.90
C ASN A 53 9.79 3.54 -3.10
N THR A 54 8.56 3.09 -3.22
CA THR A 54 8.09 1.86 -2.56
C THR A 54 8.82 0.64 -3.12
N TYR A 55 9.00 0.56 -4.44
CA TYR A 55 9.81 -0.50 -5.06
C TYR A 55 11.24 -0.54 -4.50
N ARG A 56 11.93 0.62 -4.47
CA ARG A 56 13.31 0.71 -3.94
C ARG A 56 13.38 0.34 -2.47
N LEU A 57 12.41 0.77 -1.67
CA LEU A 57 12.34 0.46 -0.25
C LEU A 57 12.24 -1.04 -0.01
N PHE A 58 11.31 -1.72 -0.67
CA PHE A 58 11.17 -3.18 -0.56
C PHE A 58 12.41 -3.91 -1.06
N ALA A 59 13.01 -3.49 -2.16
CA ALA A 59 14.24 -4.07 -2.68
C ALA A 59 15.39 -3.94 -1.67
N GLN A 60 15.54 -2.77 -1.03
CA GLN A 60 16.54 -2.52 -0.01
C GLN A 60 16.29 -3.33 1.27
N MET A 61 15.05 -3.37 1.75
CA MET A 61 14.66 -4.15 2.93
C MET A 61 14.94 -5.64 2.73
N LEU A 62 14.66 -6.17 1.55
CA LEU A 62 14.94 -7.57 1.22
C LEU A 62 16.43 -7.86 1.15
N ALA A 63 17.22 -6.97 0.54
CA ALA A 63 18.68 -7.14 0.43
C ALA A 63 19.35 -7.18 1.81
N SER A 64 18.82 -6.46 2.80
CA SER A 64 19.32 -6.41 4.18
C SER A 64 18.58 -7.33 5.15
N SER A 65 17.62 -8.13 4.68
CA SER A 65 16.75 -8.93 5.55
C SER A 65 17.40 -10.23 6.04
N THR A 66 16.96 -10.66 7.22
CA THR A 66 17.15 -12.01 7.74
C THR A 66 15.85 -12.81 7.59
N GLU A 67 15.85 -14.11 7.90
CA GLU A 67 14.65 -14.95 7.84
C GLU A 67 13.54 -14.47 8.79
N GLU A 68 13.90 -13.78 9.88
CA GLU A 68 12.95 -13.24 10.86
C GLU A 68 12.45 -11.84 10.52
N SER A 69 12.91 -11.23 9.44
CA SER A 69 12.50 -9.88 9.04
C SER A 69 11.06 -9.86 8.54
N GLU A 70 10.29 -8.86 8.96
CA GLU A 70 8.87 -8.67 8.58
C GLU A 70 8.65 -8.62 7.06
N VAL A 71 9.63 -8.14 6.30
CA VAL A 71 9.60 -8.13 4.83
C VAL A 71 9.57 -9.55 4.22
N ARG A 72 9.85 -10.58 5.03
CA ARG A 72 9.76 -12.00 4.65
C ARG A 72 8.52 -12.71 5.18
N ASP A 73 7.63 -11.99 5.82
CA ASP A 73 6.35 -12.57 6.24
C ASP A 73 5.62 -13.20 5.06
N PRO A 74 4.85 -14.27 5.30
CA PRO A 74 4.15 -15.00 4.23
C PRO A 74 3.29 -14.11 3.34
N TRP A 75 2.59 -13.11 3.91
CA TRP A 75 1.77 -12.21 3.11
C TRP A 75 2.60 -11.27 2.23
N VAL A 76 3.77 -10.81 2.70
CA VAL A 76 4.67 -9.97 1.91
C VAL A 76 5.27 -10.78 0.76
N THR A 77 5.68 -12.02 1.04
CA THR A 77 6.15 -12.96 0.01
C THR A 77 5.06 -13.21 -1.04
N ARG A 78 3.81 -13.38 -0.60
CA ARG A 78 2.67 -13.56 -1.50
C ARG A 78 2.41 -12.30 -2.34
N MET A 79 2.39 -11.13 -1.72
CA MET A 79 2.26 -9.84 -2.42
C MET A 79 3.30 -9.70 -3.53
N ARG A 80 4.55 -10.03 -3.23
CA ARG A 80 5.65 -9.92 -4.19
C ARG A 80 5.57 -10.93 -5.34
N SER A 81 4.83 -12.02 -5.19
CA SER A 81 4.62 -13.01 -6.26
C SER A 81 3.47 -12.65 -7.20
N LEU A 82 2.64 -11.68 -6.84
CA LEU A 82 1.54 -11.21 -7.69
C LEU A 82 2.07 -10.45 -8.92
N PRO A 83 1.33 -10.43 -10.02
CA PRO A 83 1.62 -9.51 -11.12
C PRO A 83 1.68 -8.08 -10.59
N ALA A 84 2.70 -7.32 -10.99
CA ALA A 84 2.90 -5.96 -10.53
C ALA A 84 3.27 -5.01 -11.66
N THR A 85 2.83 -3.78 -11.55
CA THR A 85 3.28 -2.66 -12.38
C THR A 85 4.00 -1.66 -11.49
N VAL A 86 5.24 -1.34 -11.81
CA VAL A 86 6.02 -0.27 -11.18
C VAL A 86 6.00 0.94 -12.11
N VAL A 87 5.46 2.04 -11.63
CA VAL A 87 5.37 3.29 -12.41
C VAL A 87 6.53 4.21 -12.03
N SER A 88 7.35 4.56 -12.99
CA SER A 88 8.49 5.44 -12.77
C SER A 88 9.00 6.04 -14.06
N THR A 89 9.43 7.31 -14.00
CA THR A 89 10.16 7.99 -15.08
C THR A 89 11.69 7.91 -14.91
N THR A 90 12.18 7.38 -13.77
CA THR A 90 13.61 7.40 -13.41
C THR A 90 14.23 6.03 -13.20
N LEU A 91 13.42 5.01 -12.95
CA LEU A 91 13.91 3.63 -12.85
C LEU A 91 14.24 3.08 -14.23
N GLU A 92 15.31 2.30 -14.28
CA GLU A 92 15.69 1.51 -15.44
C GLU A 92 15.62 0.02 -15.09
N GLY A 93 15.20 -0.80 -16.05
CA GLY A 93 15.13 -2.24 -15.86
C GLY A 93 16.46 -2.95 -16.06
N PRO A 94 16.53 -4.25 -15.74
CA PRO A 94 15.45 -5.08 -15.24
C PRO A 94 15.17 -4.85 -13.74
N LEU A 95 13.90 -5.04 -13.35
CA LEU A 95 13.50 -4.97 -11.93
C LEU A 95 13.84 -6.26 -11.22
N ASN A 96 14.37 -6.15 -9.99
CA ASN A 96 14.57 -7.29 -9.09
C ASN A 96 13.27 -7.60 -8.31
N TRP A 97 12.22 -7.88 -9.03
CA TRP A 97 10.90 -8.21 -8.49
C TRP A 97 10.21 -9.20 -9.42
N PRO A 98 9.82 -10.38 -8.91
CA PRO A 98 9.13 -11.37 -9.74
C PRO A 98 7.85 -10.80 -10.35
N ASN A 99 7.55 -11.14 -11.58
CA ASN A 99 6.31 -10.75 -12.27
C ASN A 99 6.03 -9.24 -12.34
N ALA A 100 7.04 -8.39 -12.16
CA ALA A 100 6.90 -6.95 -12.25
C ALA A 100 7.23 -6.43 -13.66
N THR A 101 6.42 -5.46 -14.11
CA THR A 101 6.63 -4.70 -15.32
C THR A 101 6.91 -3.25 -14.97
N LEU A 102 7.97 -2.68 -15.52
CA LEU A 102 8.26 -1.25 -15.41
C LEU A 102 7.53 -0.49 -16.52
N VAL A 103 6.74 0.50 -16.12
CA VAL A 103 6.04 1.40 -17.05
C VAL A 103 6.48 2.84 -16.79
N SER A 104 7.00 3.48 -17.82
CA SER A 104 7.36 4.90 -17.77
C SER A 104 6.15 5.75 -18.15
N GLY A 105 5.94 6.84 -17.42
CA GLY A 105 4.88 7.79 -17.69
C GLY A 105 4.31 8.42 -16.42
N ASP A 106 3.33 9.27 -16.61
CA ASP A 106 2.54 9.84 -15.52
C ASP A 106 1.68 8.75 -14.85
N ALA A 107 1.68 8.73 -13.53
CA ALA A 107 1.00 7.67 -12.78
C ALA A 107 -0.52 7.68 -12.99
N VAL A 108 -1.11 8.86 -13.15
CA VAL A 108 -2.56 9.01 -13.39
C VAL A 108 -2.93 8.36 -14.73
N ASP A 109 -2.18 8.66 -15.78
CA ASP A 109 -2.43 8.10 -17.12
C ASP A 109 -2.20 6.59 -17.16
N VAL A 110 -1.13 6.12 -16.52
CA VAL A 110 -0.80 4.68 -16.46
C VAL A 110 -1.88 3.91 -15.70
N VAL A 111 -2.30 4.40 -14.54
CA VAL A 111 -3.31 3.70 -13.73
C VAL A 111 -4.70 3.78 -14.35
N ALA A 112 -5.06 4.90 -14.97
CA ALA A 112 -6.31 5.01 -15.71
C ALA A 112 -6.42 3.91 -16.77
N ARG A 113 -5.36 3.72 -17.57
CA ARG A 113 -5.28 2.65 -18.58
C ARG A 113 -5.31 1.26 -17.94
N LEU A 114 -4.55 1.03 -16.87
CA LEU A 114 -4.57 -0.26 -16.16
C LEU A 114 -5.97 -0.61 -15.63
N LYS A 115 -6.73 0.36 -15.15
CA LYS A 115 -8.10 0.13 -14.70
C LYS A 115 -9.02 -0.31 -15.83
N GLU A 116 -8.81 0.20 -17.03
CA GLU A 116 -9.59 -0.18 -18.23
C GLU A 116 -9.22 -1.57 -18.76
N GLU A 117 -7.94 -1.93 -18.70
CA GLU A 117 -7.40 -3.14 -19.31
C GLU A 117 -7.38 -4.35 -18.36
N SER A 118 -7.41 -4.14 -17.03
CA SER A 118 -7.25 -5.22 -16.06
C SER A 118 -8.53 -6.00 -15.85
N GLU A 119 -8.43 -7.32 -15.93
CA GLU A 119 -9.52 -8.26 -15.59
C GLU A 119 -9.59 -8.55 -14.09
N VAL A 120 -8.61 -8.11 -13.33
CA VAL A 120 -8.51 -8.31 -11.87
C VAL A 120 -8.40 -6.98 -11.14
N PRO A 121 -8.80 -6.93 -9.85
CA PRO A 121 -8.62 -5.72 -9.05
C PRO A 121 -7.16 -5.25 -8.98
N LEU A 122 -6.98 -3.95 -8.87
CA LEU A 122 -5.69 -3.29 -8.65
C LEU A 122 -5.54 -2.93 -7.19
N ARG A 123 -4.34 -3.10 -6.65
CA ARG A 123 -4.00 -2.74 -5.28
C ARG A 123 -2.63 -2.10 -5.21
N SER A 124 -2.49 -1.09 -4.37
CA SER A 124 -1.21 -0.49 -4.02
C SER A 124 -1.04 -0.56 -2.52
N HIS A 125 0.12 -0.98 -2.05
CA HIS A 125 0.50 -0.91 -0.64
C HIS A 125 1.60 0.14 -0.47
N GLY A 126 1.32 1.21 0.28
CA GLY A 126 2.21 2.37 0.38
C GLY A 126 2.11 3.30 -0.84
N SER A 127 3.25 3.68 -1.44
CA SER A 127 3.32 4.58 -2.60
C SER A 127 2.53 5.88 -2.40
N LEU A 128 2.79 6.58 -1.30
CA LEU A 128 1.94 7.66 -0.78
C LEU A 128 1.74 8.82 -1.75
N SER A 129 2.82 9.31 -2.36
CA SER A 129 2.71 10.44 -3.30
C SER A 129 1.95 10.07 -4.56
N MET A 130 2.18 8.87 -5.08
CA MET A 130 1.43 8.33 -6.22
C MET A 130 -0.06 8.22 -5.86
N ASN A 131 -0.39 7.62 -4.74
CA ASN A 131 -1.78 7.42 -4.34
C ASN A 131 -2.51 8.72 -4.02
N ARG A 132 -1.84 9.76 -3.48
CA ARG A 132 -2.44 11.09 -3.34
C ARG A 132 -2.81 11.70 -4.71
N ALA A 133 -1.95 11.55 -5.71
CA ALA A 133 -2.24 12.00 -7.07
C ALA A 133 -3.41 11.21 -7.70
N LEU A 134 -3.44 9.89 -7.51
CA LEU A 134 -4.52 9.04 -8.00
C LEU A 134 -5.87 9.34 -7.33
N MET A 135 -5.86 9.64 -6.02
CA MET A 135 -7.05 10.08 -5.30
C MET A 135 -7.59 11.40 -5.89
N ALA A 136 -6.72 12.40 -6.08
CA ALA A 136 -7.10 13.69 -6.67
C ALA A 136 -7.66 13.55 -8.09
N ALA A 137 -7.21 12.53 -8.83
CA ALA A 137 -7.70 12.20 -10.17
C ALA A 137 -8.98 11.33 -10.18
N GLY A 138 -9.52 10.95 -9.01
CA GLY A 138 -10.71 10.11 -8.90
C GLY A 138 -10.50 8.65 -9.31
N LEU A 139 -9.25 8.16 -9.30
CA LEU A 139 -8.92 6.80 -9.72
C LEU A 139 -8.91 5.78 -8.58
N VAL A 140 -8.93 6.24 -7.33
CA VAL A 140 -8.96 5.37 -6.15
C VAL A 140 -10.40 5.10 -5.74
N ASP A 141 -10.82 3.85 -5.85
CA ASP A 141 -12.18 3.44 -5.47
C ASP A 141 -12.30 3.12 -3.98
N ARG A 142 -11.20 2.68 -3.36
CA ARG A 142 -11.13 2.33 -1.94
C ARG A 142 -9.84 2.79 -1.31
N VAL A 143 -9.94 3.36 -0.13
CA VAL A 143 -8.81 3.62 0.77
C VAL A 143 -8.93 2.67 1.94
N GLN A 144 -7.97 1.75 2.08
CA GLN A 144 -7.91 0.78 3.16
C GLN A 144 -6.77 1.16 4.11
N VAL A 145 -7.12 1.55 5.32
CA VAL A 145 -6.16 1.97 6.34
C VAL A 145 -6.16 0.96 7.47
N THR A 146 -5.00 0.37 7.74
CA THR A 146 -4.78 -0.45 8.93
C THR A 146 -4.14 0.42 10.00
N LEU A 147 -4.93 0.78 11.02
CA LEU A 147 -4.53 1.64 12.13
C LEU A 147 -3.93 0.81 13.25
N PHE A 148 -2.67 1.09 13.55
CA PHE A 148 -1.97 0.53 14.70
C PHE A 148 -2.13 1.46 15.91
N PRO A 149 -2.25 0.92 17.13
CA PRO A 149 -2.50 1.70 18.35
C PRO A 149 -1.22 2.38 18.86
N VAL A 150 -0.67 3.27 18.06
CA VAL A 150 0.54 4.05 18.36
C VAL A 150 0.38 5.50 17.90
N ILE A 151 1.07 6.40 18.59
CA ILE A 151 1.27 7.79 18.17
C ILE A 151 2.78 7.98 17.98
N THR A 152 3.17 8.48 16.81
CA THR A 152 4.58 8.63 16.44
C THR A 152 5.00 10.09 16.30
N GLY A 153 4.31 11.00 16.95
CA GLY A 153 4.42 12.45 16.80
C GLY A 153 5.83 13.03 16.66
N GLN A 154 6.81 12.56 17.47
CA GLN A 154 8.19 13.03 17.40
C GLN A 154 9.04 12.30 16.36
N THR A 155 8.73 11.05 16.09
CA THR A 155 9.52 10.18 15.21
C THR A 155 8.78 9.81 13.92
N GLY A 156 7.56 10.29 13.76
CA GLY A 156 6.74 10.00 12.59
C GLY A 156 7.40 10.41 11.28
N LEU A 157 7.37 9.50 10.32
CA LEU A 157 7.87 9.67 8.95
C LEU A 157 6.75 9.32 7.97
N ASP A 158 6.85 9.86 6.77
CA ASP A 158 5.91 9.56 5.68
C ASP A 158 4.45 9.88 6.09
N PRO A 159 4.11 11.16 6.28
CA PRO A 159 2.73 11.57 6.56
C PRO A 159 1.83 11.18 5.38
N ILE A 160 0.81 10.36 5.65
CA ILE A 160 0.05 9.67 4.60
C ILE A 160 -0.76 10.65 3.76
N PHE A 161 -1.47 11.57 4.40
CA PHE A 161 -2.42 12.46 3.74
C PHE A 161 -1.95 13.92 3.65
N GLN A 162 -0.72 14.21 4.02
CA GLN A 162 -0.19 15.58 3.90
C GLN A 162 -0.17 16.01 2.43
N GLY A 163 -0.79 17.14 2.14
CA GLY A 163 -0.90 17.69 0.78
C GLY A 163 -1.94 16.99 -0.10
N ALA A 164 -2.73 16.08 0.46
CA ALA A 164 -3.90 15.54 -0.24
C ALA A 164 -4.97 16.64 -0.44
N ALA A 165 -5.83 16.47 -1.44
CA ALA A 165 -7.06 17.23 -1.55
C ALA A 165 -8.04 16.84 -0.42
N ASP A 166 -9.13 17.57 -0.29
CA ASP A 166 -10.17 17.25 0.68
C ASP A 166 -11.13 16.19 0.12
N PHE A 167 -11.45 15.19 0.93
CA PHE A 167 -12.34 14.10 0.57
C PHE A 167 -13.38 13.84 1.66
N ASP A 168 -14.61 13.59 1.23
CA ASP A 168 -15.60 12.91 2.05
C ASP A 168 -15.35 11.39 1.98
N LEU A 169 -15.53 10.69 3.10
CA LEU A 169 -15.27 9.26 3.21
C LEU A 169 -16.52 8.51 3.66
N GLU A 170 -16.97 7.57 2.83
CA GLU A 170 -18.02 6.62 3.19
C GLU A 170 -17.37 5.33 3.74
N LEU A 171 -17.68 4.97 4.98
CA LEU A 171 -17.19 3.71 5.56
C LEU A 171 -17.87 2.53 4.87
N VAL A 172 -17.06 1.71 4.19
CA VAL A 172 -17.52 0.51 3.47
C VAL A 172 -17.38 -0.74 4.32
N GLU A 173 -16.25 -0.86 5.01
CA GLU A 173 -15.95 -2.03 5.85
C GLU A 173 -15.07 -1.61 7.03
N ASN A 174 -15.26 -2.26 8.16
CA ASN A 174 -14.37 -2.15 9.31
C ASN A 174 -14.13 -3.53 9.92
N ARG A 175 -12.95 -3.67 10.55
CA ARG A 175 -12.55 -4.93 11.17
C ARG A 175 -11.59 -4.64 12.31
N THR A 176 -11.76 -5.35 13.42
CA THR A 176 -10.79 -5.36 14.52
C THR A 176 -9.95 -6.63 14.43
N LEU A 177 -8.64 -6.48 14.47
CA LEU A 177 -7.68 -7.57 14.41
C LEU A 177 -6.83 -7.57 15.68
N ASP A 178 -6.52 -8.75 16.19
CA ASP A 178 -5.71 -8.94 17.41
C ASP A 178 -6.21 -8.07 18.59
N SER A 179 -7.50 -7.80 18.65
CA SER A 179 -8.21 -7.00 19.67
C SER A 179 -7.81 -5.51 19.76
N HIS A 180 -6.87 -5.03 18.97
CA HIS A 180 -6.36 -3.65 19.11
C HIS A 180 -6.00 -2.95 17.79
N ILE A 181 -5.95 -3.65 16.67
CA ILE A 181 -5.70 -3.08 15.34
C ILE A 181 -7.04 -2.85 14.66
N GLN A 182 -7.22 -1.68 14.05
CA GLN A 182 -8.42 -1.35 13.28
C GLN A 182 -8.09 -1.29 11.79
N GLU A 183 -8.75 -2.09 10.98
CA GLU A 183 -8.71 -1.94 9.54
C GLU A 183 -10.00 -1.30 9.05
N LEU A 184 -9.89 -0.17 8.37
CA LEU A 184 -11.00 0.62 7.88
C LEU A 184 -10.88 0.76 6.37
N THR A 185 -11.97 0.44 5.66
CA THR A 185 -12.04 0.63 4.21
C THR A 185 -13.09 1.68 3.89
N TYR A 186 -12.68 2.72 3.19
CA TYR A 186 -13.52 3.84 2.81
C TYR A 186 -13.63 3.97 1.30
N ARG A 187 -14.78 4.47 0.83
CA ARG A 187 -14.93 5.04 -0.51
C ARG A 187 -14.69 6.55 -0.42
N PRO A 188 -13.64 7.07 -1.09
CA PRO A 188 -13.40 8.51 -1.11
C PRO A 188 -14.23 9.20 -2.19
N THR A 189 -14.73 10.39 -1.88
CA THR A 189 -15.35 11.30 -2.84
C THR A 189 -14.68 12.66 -2.71
N LEU A 190 -14.18 13.21 -3.81
CA LEU A 190 -13.56 14.54 -3.80
C LEU A 190 -14.58 15.58 -3.37
N HIS A 191 -14.19 16.41 -2.39
CA HIS A 191 -15.06 17.45 -1.80
C HIS A 191 -15.15 18.69 -2.66
#